data_1204d0d832ce684915ad9f78c45da11b
#
_entry.id   1204d0d832ce684915ad9f78c45da11b
#
_cell.length_a   1.000
_cell.length_b   1.000
_cell.length_c   1.000
_cell.angle_alpha   90.00
_cell.angle_beta   90.00
_cell.angle_gamma   90.00
#
_symmetry.space_group_name_H-M   'P 1'
#
loop_
_entity.id
_entity.type
_entity.pdbx_description
1 polymer ?
#
loop_
_entity_poly.entity_id
_entity_poly.type
_entity_poly.pdbx_seq_one_letter_code
_entity_poly.pdbx_strand_id
1 'polypeptide(L)'
;MFIKNWKRDFFTIPNILSLFRLLLIPVYAALYLNATEKYQFVLAGTILTISCLTDMIDGKIARKFNMITTLGKILDPLADKLTQFALTICLSMKYPVLYPVLSLFVIKELFQLVLGIVFLRRGKMLPGALMAGKVCTTVLFASLILLVLMPDMSHGAVMLIAAIDTIFLMISFISYAMAYLGSNAKIQDVDSEEF
;
A
#
# COMPACT_ATOMS: atom_id res chain seq x y z
N MET A 1 14.21 -9.49 -21.41
CA MET A 1 13.46 -8.97 -22.57
C MET A 1 12.06 -8.59 -22.08
N PHE A 2 11.98 -7.42 -21.43
CA PHE A 2 10.95 -7.16 -20.42
C PHE A 2 9.57 -6.73 -20.91
N ILE A 3 9.31 -6.39 -22.15
CA ILE A 3 7.95 -6.04 -22.61
C ILE A 3 7.83 -6.26 -24.11
N LYS A 4 7.30 -7.42 -24.53
CA LYS A 4 7.10 -7.74 -25.94
C LYS A 4 5.90 -7.00 -26.58
N ASN A 5 4.94 -6.52 -25.76
CA ASN A 5 3.75 -5.79 -26.23
C ASN A 5 3.29 -4.69 -25.24
N TRP A 6 4.19 -3.79 -24.85
CA TRP A 6 3.93 -2.78 -23.82
C TRP A 6 2.67 -1.93 -24.10
N LYS A 7 2.36 -1.61 -25.34
CA LYS A 7 1.14 -0.88 -25.70
C LYS A 7 -0.13 -1.66 -25.40
N ARG A 8 -0.14 -2.98 -25.62
CA ARG A 8 -1.28 -3.83 -25.32
C ARG A 8 -1.44 -4.07 -23.83
N ASP A 9 -0.32 -4.19 -23.12
CA ASP A 9 -0.29 -4.37 -21.68
C ASP A 9 -0.72 -3.08 -20.93
N PHE A 10 -0.37 -1.91 -21.48
CA PHE A 10 -0.69 -0.61 -20.88
C PHE A 10 -2.21 -0.32 -20.89
N PHE A 11 -2.92 -0.70 -21.95
CA PHE A 11 -4.34 -0.41 -22.14
C PHE A 11 -5.27 -1.53 -21.64
N THR A 12 -4.82 -2.37 -20.72
CA THR A 12 -5.73 -3.30 -20.04
C THR A 12 -6.56 -2.57 -18.97
N ILE A 13 -7.81 -3.00 -18.80
CA ILE A 13 -8.73 -2.38 -17.82
C ILE A 13 -8.08 -2.25 -16.42
N PRO A 14 -7.44 -3.29 -15.86
CA PRO A 14 -6.81 -3.17 -14.55
C PRO A 14 -5.72 -2.09 -14.51
N ASN A 15 -4.83 -2.04 -15.50
CA ASN A 15 -3.75 -1.07 -15.52
C ASN A 15 -4.24 0.38 -15.64
N ILE A 16 -5.30 0.62 -16.42
CA ILE A 16 -5.95 1.95 -16.51
C ILE A 16 -6.49 2.37 -15.15
N LEU A 17 -7.08 1.44 -14.40
CA LEU A 17 -7.67 1.74 -13.09
C LEU A 17 -6.59 1.98 -12.03
N SER A 18 -5.48 1.23 -12.06
CA SER A 18 -4.32 1.51 -11.20
C SER A 18 -3.69 2.87 -11.51
N LEU A 19 -3.59 3.25 -12.81
CA LEU A 19 -3.15 4.60 -13.20
C LEU A 19 -4.12 5.69 -12.77
N PHE A 20 -5.42 5.45 -12.92
CA PHE A 20 -6.46 6.38 -12.47
C PHE A 20 -6.36 6.61 -10.95
N ARG A 21 -6.13 5.55 -10.17
CA ARG A 21 -5.88 5.66 -8.73
C ARG A 21 -4.65 6.52 -8.43
N LEU A 22 -3.54 6.32 -9.14
CA LEU A 22 -2.34 7.16 -8.98
C LEU A 22 -2.62 8.64 -9.25
N LEU A 23 -3.46 8.94 -10.26
CA LEU A 23 -3.89 10.32 -10.54
C LEU A 23 -4.83 10.88 -9.46
N LEU A 24 -5.62 10.03 -8.80
CA LEU A 24 -6.51 10.46 -7.71
C LEU A 24 -5.74 10.80 -6.42
N ILE A 25 -4.53 10.27 -6.20
CA ILE A 25 -3.74 10.56 -5.00
C ILE A 25 -3.51 12.07 -4.81
N PRO A 26 -2.94 12.82 -5.78
CA PRO A 26 -2.73 14.25 -5.62
C PRO A 26 -4.06 15.03 -5.52
N VAL A 27 -5.11 14.59 -6.21
CA VAL A 27 -6.45 15.20 -6.10
C VAL A 27 -7.00 15.02 -4.69
N TYR A 28 -6.93 13.81 -4.14
CA TYR A 28 -7.31 13.54 -2.76
C TYR A 28 -6.51 14.38 -1.77
N ALA A 29 -5.18 14.40 -1.91
CA ALA A 29 -4.31 15.17 -1.03
C ALA A 29 -4.64 16.66 -1.06
N ALA A 30 -4.86 17.23 -2.24
CA ALA A 30 -5.25 18.62 -2.40
C ALA A 30 -6.62 18.91 -1.75
N LEU A 31 -7.62 18.05 -1.96
CA LEU A 31 -8.94 18.18 -1.35
C LEU A 31 -8.86 18.09 0.18
N TYR A 32 -8.11 17.12 0.69
CA TYR A 32 -7.98 16.89 2.12
C TYR A 32 -7.24 18.02 2.84
N LEU A 33 -6.14 18.50 2.26
CA LEU A 33 -5.32 19.57 2.87
C LEU A 33 -5.99 20.95 2.83
N ASN A 34 -6.85 21.21 1.84
CA ASN A 34 -7.62 22.45 1.73
C ASN A 34 -8.99 22.35 2.42
N ALA A 35 -9.34 21.19 3.00
CA ALA A 35 -10.61 21.01 3.69
C ALA A 35 -10.66 21.83 4.98
N THR A 36 -11.67 22.68 5.11
CA THR A 36 -11.95 23.48 6.32
C THR A 36 -13.23 22.99 7.00
N GLU A 37 -14.17 22.48 6.24
CA GLU A 37 -15.48 22.01 6.71
C GLU A 37 -15.50 20.48 6.81
N LYS A 38 -16.24 19.96 7.79
CA LYS A 38 -16.38 18.51 8.03
C LYS A 38 -16.80 17.73 6.78
N TYR A 39 -17.75 18.25 6.01
CA TYR A 39 -18.24 17.57 4.80
C TYR A 39 -17.15 17.42 3.73
N GLN A 40 -16.18 18.33 3.67
CA GLN A 40 -15.06 18.27 2.70
C GLN A 40 -14.11 17.11 3.05
N PHE A 41 -13.83 16.86 4.33
CA PHE A 41 -13.07 15.69 4.77
C PHE A 41 -13.79 14.38 4.44
N VAL A 42 -15.10 14.34 4.71
CA VAL A 42 -15.93 13.17 4.37
C VAL A 42 -15.98 12.95 2.86
N LEU A 43 -16.10 14.02 2.08
CA LEU A 43 -16.09 13.95 0.61
C LEU A 43 -14.76 13.38 0.08
N ALA A 44 -13.63 13.90 0.56
CA ALA A 44 -12.31 13.39 0.21
C ALA A 44 -12.17 11.90 0.57
N GLY A 45 -12.60 11.52 1.78
CA GLY A 45 -12.59 10.13 2.24
C GLY A 45 -13.49 9.21 1.42
N THR A 46 -14.64 9.70 1.01
CA THR A 46 -15.59 8.95 0.16
C THR A 46 -14.99 8.67 -1.22
N ILE A 47 -14.38 9.68 -1.85
CA ILE A 47 -13.69 9.54 -3.15
C ILE A 47 -12.59 8.47 -3.03
N LEU A 48 -11.79 8.54 -1.98
CA LEU A 48 -10.74 7.57 -1.75
C LEU A 48 -11.29 6.17 -1.52
N THR A 49 -12.32 6.03 -0.66
CA THR A 49 -12.94 4.73 -0.37
C THR A 49 -13.52 4.10 -1.64
N ILE A 50 -14.20 4.88 -2.47
CA ILE A 50 -14.71 4.42 -3.77
C ILE A 50 -13.55 3.97 -4.66
N SER A 51 -12.47 4.74 -4.74
CA SER A 51 -11.27 4.39 -5.52
C SER A 51 -10.68 3.04 -5.06
N CYS A 52 -10.59 2.81 -3.76
CA CYS A 52 -10.08 1.55 -3.20
C CYS A 52 -11.03 0.37 -3.42
N LEU A 53 -12.34 0.58 -3.31
CA LEU A 53 -13.33 -0.45 -3.59
C LEU A 53 -13.32 -0.84 -5.07
N THR A 54 -13.18 0.12 -5.97
CA THR A 54 -13.04 -0.11 -7.42
C THR A 54 -11.87 -1.04 -7.70
N ASP A 55 -10.71 -0.79 -7.09
CA ASP A 55 -9.53 -1.64 -7.22
C ASP A 55 -9.73 -3.09 -6.73
N MET A 56 -10.44 -3.26 -5.63
CA MET A 56 -10.76 -4.63 -5.17
C MET A 56 -11.62 -5.40 -6.18
N ILE A 57 -12.51 -4.70 -6.88
CA ILE A 57 -13.39 -5.29 -7.91
C ILE A 57 -12.57 -5.61 -9.16
N ASP A 58 -11.72 -4.70 -9.59
CA ASP A 58 -10.88 -4.83 -10.79
C ASP A 58 -9.87 -5.95 -10.68
N GLY A 59 -9.23 -6.09 -9.52
CA GLY A 59 -8.32 -7.21 -9.24
C GLY A 59 -9.03 -8.58 -9.29
N LYS A 60 -10.32 -8.65 -8.93
CA LYS A 60 -11.13 -9.87 -9.10
C LYS A 60 -11.49 -10.11 -10.57
N ILE A 61 -11.84 -9.05 -11.31
CA ILE A 61 -12.16 -9.11 -12.74
C ILE A 61 -10.92 -9.54 -13.53
N ALA A 62 -9.76 -8.92 -13.27
CA ALA A 62 -8.49 -9.25 -13.92
C ALA A 62 -8.14 -10.73 -13.79
N ARG A 63 -8.31 -11.30 -12.58
CA ARG A 63 -8.08 -12.72 -12.33
C ARG A 63 -9.10 -13.61 -13.03
N LYS A 64 -10.38 -13.23 -13.05
CA LYS A 64 -11.44 -14.01 -13.68
C LYS A 64 -11.31 -14.05 -15.21
N PHE A 65 -10.81 -12.99 -15.84
CA PHE A 65 -10.68 -12.87 -17.29
C PHE A 65 -9.25 -13.10 -17.81
N ASN A 66 -8.32 -13.58 -16.96
CA ASN A 66 -6.90 -13.80 -17.33
C ASN A 66 -6.23 -12.57 -17.96
N MET A 67 -6.59 -11.35 -17.50
CA MET A 67 -6.02 -10.07 -17.96
C MET A 67 -4.82 -9.63 -17.12
N ILE A 68 -4.10 -10.56 -16.51
CA ILE A 68 -2.95 -10.27 -15.66
C ILE A 68 -1.77 -9.91 -16.56
N THR A 69 -1.28 -8.68 -16.45
CA THR A 69 -0.12 -8.19 -17.20
C THR A 69 1.11 -8.06 -16.30
N THR A 70 2.30 -8.14 -16.89
CA THR A 70 3.55 -7.91 -16.14
C THR A 70 3.60 -6.49 -15.57
N LEU A 71 3.07 -5.51 -16.31
CA LEU A 71 2.98 -4.12 -15.87
C LEU A 71 2.03 -3.98 -14.66
N GLY A 72 0.85 -4.62 -14.70
CA GLY A 72 -0.12 -4.60 -13.60
C GLY A 72 0.44 -5.19 -12.31
N LYS A 73 1.16 -6.29 -12.40
CA LYS A 73 1.82 -6.91 -11.22
C LYS A 73 2.75 -5.96 -10.47
N ILE A 74 3.27 -4.91 -11.12
CA ILE A 74 4.14 -3.90 -10.52
C ILE A 74 3.33 -2.65 -10.14
N LEU A 75 2.41 -2.22 -11.03
CA LEU A 75 1.68 -0.98 -10.88
C LEU A 75 0.69 -1.03 -9.70
N ASP A 76 0.00 -2.16 -9.52
CA ASP A 76 -1.00 -2.34 -8.45
C ASP A 76 -0.37 -2.21 -7.05
N PRO A 77 0.70 -2.98 -6.68
CA PRO A 77 1.33 -2.81 -5.38
C PRO A 77 1.94 -1.42 -5.18
N LEU A 78 2.43 -0.79 -6.26
CA LEU A 78 2.97 0.56 -6.20
C LEU A 78 1.87 1.59 -5.90
N ALA A 79 0.73 1.51 -6.59
CA ALA A 79 -0.41 2.39 -6.37
C ALA A 79 -0.95 2.25 -4.94
N ASP A 80 -1.07 1.02 -4.43
CA ASP A 80 -1.49 0.76 -3.05
C ASP A 80 -0.56 1.42 -2.03
N LYS A 81 0.75 1.25 -2.17
CA LYS A 81 1.75 1.82 -1.27
C LYS A 81 1.77 3.34 -1.31
N LEU A 82 1.68 3.93 -2.51
CA LEU A 82 1.62 5.38 -2.67
C LEU A 82 0.33 5.96 -2.08
N THR A 83 -0.80 5.26 -2.22
CA THR A 83 -2.06 5.66 -1.60
C THR A 83 -1.95 5.65 -0.07
N GLN A 84 -1.43 4.58 0.52
CA GLN A 84 -1.21 4.49 1.97
C GLN A 84 -0.25 5.58 2.47
N PHE A 85 0.82 5.84 1.74
CA PHE A 85 1.80 6.86 2.07
C PHE A 85 1.18 8.26 2.06
N ALA A 86 0.46 8.62 1.00
CA ALA A 86 -0.22 9.90 0.88
C ALA A 86 -1.26 10.11 1.99
N LEU A 87 -2.07 9.07 2.28
CA LEU A 87 -3.03 9.09 3.39
C LEU A 87 -2.36 9.32 4.74
N THR A 88 -1.30 8.57 5.02
CA THR A 88 -0.61 8.66 6.31
C THR A 88 0.02 10.05 6.48
N ILE A 89 0.59 10.64 5.42
CA ILE A 89 1.10 12.03 5.45
C ILE A 89 -0.03 13.02 5.74
N CYS A 90 -1.10 13.00 4.96
CA CYS A 90 -2.22 13.93 5.12
C CYS A 90 -2.83 13.84 6.53
N LEU A 91 -3.02 12.63 7.05
CA LEU A 91 -3.54 12.42 8.39
C LEU A 91 -2.55 12.83 9.48
N SER A 92 -1.24 12.62 9.29
CA SER A 92 -0.21 13.05 10.26
C SER A 92 -0.15 14.57 10.39
N MET A 93 -0.43 15.32 9.32
CA MET A 93 -0.53 16.78 9.39
C MET A 93 -1.73 17.25 10.22
N LYS A 94 -2.83 16.49 10.21
CA LYS A 94 -4.02 16.77 11.03
C LYS A 94 -3.88 16.20 12.44
N TYR A 95 -3.34 15.02 12.59
CA TYR A 95 -3.16 14.28 13.85
C TYR A 95 -1.68 13.99 14.08
N PRO A 96 -0.92 14.87 14.76
CA PRO A 96 0.52 14.69 14.97
C PRO A 96 0.92 13.38 15.66
N VAL A 97 0.00 12.76 16.41
CA VAL A 97 0.20 11.43 17.02
C VAL A 97 0.47 10.33 16.00
N LEU A 98 0.18 10.54 14.71
CA LEU A 98 0.46 9.59 13.62
C LEU A 98 1.88 9.72 13.02
N TYR A 99 2.70 10.72 13.39
CA TYR A 99 4.08 10.81 12.91
C TYR A 99 4.95 9.57 13.19
N PRO A 100 4.85 8.92 14.38
CA PRO A 100 5.53 7.65 14.62
C PRO A 100 5.07 6.53 13.67
N VAL A 101 3.75 6.46 13.37
CA VAL A 101 3.19 5.50 12.42
C VAL A 101 3.76 5.75 11.02
N LEU A 102 3.78 7.02 10.57
CA LEU A 102 4.36 7.42 9.28
C LEU A 102 5.83 7.04 9.18
N SER A 103 6.64 7.39 10.20
CA SER A 103 8.07 7.11 10.17
C SER A 103 8.36 5.60 10.16
N LEU A 104 7.66 4.83 10.97
CA LEU A 104 7.81 3.37 11.01
C LEU A 104 7.34 2.71 9.70
N PHE A 105 6.25 3.20 9.12
CA PHE A 105 5.77 2.75 7.80
C PHE A 105 6.84 2.97 6.72
N VAL A 106 7.42 4.17 6.64
CA VAL A 106 8.47 4.51 5.66
C VAL A 106 9.71 3.63 5.87
N ILE A 107 10.19 3.51 7.11
CA ILE A 107 11.36 2.68 7.44
C ILE A 107 11.11 1.23 7.01
N LYS A 108 9.96 0.67 7.34
CA LYS A 108 9.58 -0.69 6.99
C LYS A 108 9.52 -0.90 5.47
N GLU A 109 8.88 0.01 4.72
CA GLU A 109 8.76 -0.11 3.27
C GLU A 109 10.13 0.02 2.57
N LEU A 110 10.97 0.98 3.01
CA LEU A 110 12.33 1.13 2.49
C LEU A 110 13.19 -0.10 2.80
N PHE A 111 13.10 -0.64 4.01
CA PHE A 111 13.81 -1.86 4.39
C PHE A 111 13.43 -3.04 3.49
N GLN A 112 12.13 -3.25 3.26
CA GLN A 112 11.64 -4.31 2.38
C GLN A 112 12.08 -4.11 0.92
N LEU A 113 12.03 -2.87 0.43
CA LEU A 113 12.46 -2.52 -0.94
C LEU A 113 13.96 -2.80 -1.12
N VAL A 114 14.80 -2.29 -0.21
CA VAL A 114 16.26 -2.45 -0.29
C VAL A 114 16.65 -3.92 -0.22
N LEU A 115 16.15 -4.66 0.76
CA LEU A 115 16.46 -6.08 0.89
C LEU A 115 15.88 -6.89 -0.27
N GLY A 116 14.67 -6.60 -0.71
CA GLY A 116 14.09 -7.24 -1.90
C GLY A 116 14.98 -7.08 -3.12
N ILE A 117 15.49 -5.88 -3.40
CA ILE A 117 16.42 -5.63 -4.52
C ILE A 117 17.76 -6.36 -4.32
N VAL A 118 18.31 -6.33 -3.10
CA VAL A 118 19.60 -6.99 -2.81
C VAL A 118 19.51 -8.51 -3.02
N PHE A 119 18.43 -9.13 -2.52
CA PHE A 119 18.24 -10.57 -2.69
C PHE A 119 17.90 -10.95 -4.13
N LEU A 120 17.09 -10.15 -4.81
CA LEU A 120 16.79 -10.37 -6.23
C LEU A 120 18.06 -10.32 -7.10
N ARG A 121 18.98 -9.37 -6.83
CA ARG A 121 20.27 -9.32 -7.51
C ARG A 121 21.14 -10.55 -7.25
N ARG A 122 20.89 -11.28 -6.17
CA ARG A 122 21.56 -12.55 -5.83
C ARG A 122 20.82 -13.78 -6.38
N GLY A 123 19.83 -13.60 -7.24
CA GLY A 123 19.01 -14.68 -7.76
C GLY A 123 18.07 -15.32 -6.72
N LYS A 124 17.72 -14.60 -5.67
CA LYS A 124 16.91 -15.10 -4.56
C LYS A 124 15.70 -14.22 -4.34
N MET A 125 14.56 -14.80 -4.03
CA MET A 125 13.33 -14.08 -3.79
C MET A 125 12.52 -14.71 -2.63
N LEU A 126 11.79 -13.87 -1.87
CA LEU A 126 10.78 -14.37 -0.94
C LEU A 126 9.56 -14.89 -1.71
N PRO A 127 9.04 -16.07 -1.40
CA PRO A 127 7.85 -16.62 -2.05
C PRO A 127 6.60 -15.86 -1.62
N GLY A 128 6.40 -14.66 -2.18
CA GLY A 128 5.24 -13.82 -1.94
C GLY A 128 5.28 -13.00 -0.64
N ALA A 129 4.19 -12.28 -0.37
CA ALA A 129 4.07 -11.44 0.82
C ALA A 129 3.77 -12.27 2.07
N LEU A 130 4.50 -12.01 3.16
CA LEU A 130 4.25 -12.66 4.44
C LEU A 130 2.85 -12.35 5.00
N MET A 131 2.25 -13.28 5.71
CA MET A 131 0.92 -13.09 6.33
C MET A 131 0.91 -11.86 7.26
N ALA A 132 1.96 -11.66 8.06
CA ALA A 132 2.10 -10.49 8.91
C ALA A 132 2.06 -9.17 8.11
N GLY A 133 2.67 -9.14 6.92
CA GLY A 133 2.60 -7.99 6.02
C GLY A 133 1.21 -7.74 5.47
N LYS A 134 0.49 -8.79 5.08
CA LYS A 134 -0.89 -8.68 4.55
C LYS A 134 -1.84 -8.15 5.61
N VAL A 135 -1.78 -8.70 6.83
CA VAL A 135 -2.62 -8.26 7.94
C VAL A 135 -2.29 -6.81 8.32
N CYS A 136 -1.01 -6.47 8.44
CA CYS A 136 -0.56 -5.11 8.75
C CYS A 136 -1.09 -4.09 7.74
N THR A 137 -0.96 -4.37 6.43
CA THR A 137 -1.44 -3.47 5.36
C THR A 137 -2.96 -3.29 5.42
N THR A 138 -3.71 -4.36 5.70
CA THR A 138 -5.17 -4.30 5.81
C THR A 138 -5.60 -3.48 7.03
N VAL A 139 -4.97 -3.70 8.19
CA VAL A 139 -5.27 -2.96 9.42
C VAL A 139 -4.95 -1.48 9.24
N LEU A 140 -3.74 -1.15 8.80
CA LEU A 140 -3.31 0.22 8.56
C LEU A 140 -4.27 0.94 7.59
N PHE A 141 -4.64 0.28 6.49
CA PHE A 141 -5.51 0.89 5.49
C PHE A 141 -6.93 1.14 6.02
N ALA A 142 -7.49 0.18 6.75
CA ALA A 142 -8.79 0.32 7.41
C ALA A 142 -8.78 1.45 8.45
N SER A 143 -7.72 1.55 9.26
CA SER A 143 -7.51 2.62 10.24
C SER A 143 -7.46 3.99 9.59
N LEU A 144 -6.67 4.13 8.52
CA LEU A 144 -6.53 5.40 7.79
C LEU A 144 -7.85 5.85 7.16
N ILE A 145 -8.60 4.93 6.53
CA ILE A 145 -9.93 5.22 5.97
C ILE A 145 -10.88 5.65 7.09
N LEU A 146 -10.89 4.95 8.22
CA LEU A 146 -11.74 5.29 9.36
C LEU A 146 -11.46 6.71 9.88
N LEU A 147 -10.18 7.08 10.00
CA LEU A 147 -9.77 8.41 10.45
C LEU A 147 -10.17 9.53 9.46
N VAL A 148 -10.19 9.23 8.16
CA VAL A 148 -10.66 10.20 7.14
C VAL A 148 -12.16 10.36 7.20
N LEU A 149 -12.93 9.26 7.31
CA LEU A 149 -14.40 9.29 7.33
C LEU A 149 -14.96 9.86 8.64
N MET A 150 -14.19 9.77 9.74
CA MET A 150 -14.60 10.26 11.04
C MET A 150 -13.66 11.36 11.56
N PRO A 151 -13.69 12.58 10.98
CA PRO A 151 -12.74 13.65 11.26
C PRO A 151 -12.84 14.24 12.67
N ASP A 152 -13.93 13.95 13.43
CA ASP A 152 -14.17 14.45 14.78
C ASP A 152 -13.89 13.39 15.85
N MET A 153 -13.04 12.41 15.57
CA MET A 153 -12.68 11.41 16.58
C MET A 153 -11.99 12.06 17.78
N SER A 154 -12.28 11.54 18.97
CA SER A 154 -11.61 11.98 20.19
C SER A 154 -10.10 11.70 20.12
N HIS A 155 -9.30 12.56 20.74
CA HIS A 155 -7.84 12.38 20.77
C HIS A 155 -7.43 10.99 21.31
N GLY A 156 -8.14 10.47 22.32
CA GLY A 156 -7.90 9.14 22.86
C GLY A 156 -8.16 8.02 21.85
N ALA A 157 -9.21 8.14 21.01
CA ALA A 157 -9.49 7.16 19.97
C ALA A 157 -8.42 7.18 18.87
N VAL A 158 -7.97 8.36 18.44
CA VAL A 158 -6.88 8.49 17.46
C VAL A 158 -5.58 7.91 18.02
N MET A 159 -5.28 8.14 19.31
CA MET A 159 -4.09 7.59 19.99
C MET A 159 -4.16 6.05 20.04
N LEU A 160 -5.32 5.48 20.33
CA LEU A 160 -5.52 4.03 20.33
C LEU A 160 -5.29 3.42 18.95
N ILE A 161 -5.83 4.05 17.89
CA ILE A 161 -5.63 3.63 16.51
C ILE A 161 -4.15 3.69 16.15
N ALA A 162 -3.46 4.79 16.45
CA ALA A 162 -2.03 4.95 16.21
C ALA A 162 -1.19 3.88 16.93
N ALA A 163 -1.57 3.52 18.16
CA ALA A 163 -0.91 2.46 18.92
C ALA A 163 -1.11 1.08 18.25
N ILE A 164 -2.32 0.77 17.83
CA ILE A 164 -2.64 -0.47 17.10
C ILE A 164 -1.82 -0.55 15.81
N ASP A 165 -1.84 0.50 14.98
CA ASP A 165 -1.09 0.56 13.72
C ASP A 165 0.42 0.39 13.95
N THR A 166 0.97 1.03 14.99
CA THR A 166 2.37 0.90 15.38
C THR A 166 2.72 -0.54 15.73
N ILE A 167 1.88 -1.22 16.52
CA ILE A 167 2.09 -2.62 16.92
C ILE A 167 2.11 -3.52 15.68
N PHE A 168 1.12 -3.40 14.77
CA PHE A 168 1.07 -4.21 13.56
C PHE A 168 2.24 -3.93 12.61
N LEU A 169 2.67 -2.66 12.49
CA LEU A 169 3.85 -2.28 11.71
C LEU A 169 5.12 -2.91 12.29
N MET A 170 5.30 -2.90 13.61
CA MET A 170 6.43 -3.54 14.30
C MET A 170 6.45 -5.04 14.09
N ILE A 171 5.31 -5.72 14.27
CA ILE A 171 5.19 -7.17 14.04
C ILE A 171 5.55 -7.49 12.59
N SER A 172 5.04 -6.72 11.64
CA SER A 172 5.34 -6.90 10.23
C SER A 172 6.83 -6.67 9.94
N PHE A 173 7.41 -5.57 10.45
CA PHE A 173 8.83 -5.25 10.27
C PHE A 173 9.73 -6.37 10.80
N ILE A 174 9.50 -6.84 12.04
CA ILE A 174 10.26 -7.93 12.64
C ILE A 174 10.11 -9.22 11.83
N SER A 175 8.90 -9.55 11.37
CA SER A 175 8.64 -10.73 10.55
C SER A 175 9.43 -10.71 9.24
N TYR A 176 9.50 -9.56 8.57
CA TYR A 176 10.32 -9.41 7.36
C TYR A 176 11.82 -9.40 7.66
N ALA A 177 12.24 -8.77 8.75
CA ALA A 177 13.63 -8.80 9.19
C ALA A 177 14.10 -10.26 9.45
N MET A 178 13.29 -11.05 10.15
CA MET A 178 13.58 -12.48 10.38
C MET A 178 13.55 -13.29 9.08
N ALA A 179 12.67 -12.98 8.13
CA ALA A 179 12.60 -13.69 6.85
C ALA A 179 13.80 -13.40 5.94
N TYR A 180 14.35 -12.19 5.99
CA TYR A 180 15.51 -11.81 5.17
C TYR A 180 16.84 -12.10 5.83
N LEU A 181 16.96 -11.92 7.15
CA LEU A 181 18.22 -11.97 7.89
C LEU A 181 18.37 -13.24 8.75
N GLY A 182 17.29 -13.99 8.95
CA GLY A 182 17.29 -15.20 9.76
C GLY A 182 18.03 -16.36 9.10
N SER A 183 18.64 -17.22 9.91
CA SER A 183 19.35 -18.43 9.47
C SER A 183 18.45 -19.43 8.73
N ASN A 184 17.13 -19.39 8.96
CA ASN A 184 16.10 -20.19 8.28
C ASN A 184 15.34 -19.34 7.25
N ALA A 185 16.02 -18.47 6.52
CA ALA A 185 15.40 -17.60 5.54
C ALA A 185 14.58 -18.44 4.54
N LYS A 186 13.27 -18.18 4.46
CA LYS A 186 12.34 -18.77 3.47
C LYS A 186 12.60 -18.18 2.07
N ILE A 187 13.86 -18.05 1.71
CA ILE A 187 14.31 -17.46 0.46
C ILE A 187 14.52 -18.61 -0.52
N GLN A 188 13.84 -18.54 -1.66
CA GLN A 188 13.97 -19.51 -2.75
C GLN A 188 14.87 -18.94 -3.84
N ASP A 189 15.59 -19.82 -4.51
CA ASP A 189 16.31 -19.47 -5.72
C ASP A 189 15.29 -19.13 -6.82
N VAL A 190 15.58 -18.10 -7.61
CA VAL A 190 14.70 -17.68 -8.71
C VAL A 190 14.97 -18.63 -9.87
N ASP A 191 13.98 -19.45 -10.21
CA ASP A 191 14.05 -20.28 -11.42
C ASP A 191 14.14 -19.35 -12.64
N SER A 192 15.11 -19.63 -13.50
CA SER A 192 15.45 -18.82 -14.69
C SER A 192 14.35 -18.78 -15.77
N GLU A 193 13.23 -19.46 -15.54
CA GLU A 193 12.08 -19.52 -16.46
C GLU A 193 10.97 -18.48 -16.17
N GLU A 194 11.04 -17.75 -15.05
CA GLU A 194 9.99 -16.78 -14.68
C GLU A 194 10.28 -15.32 -15.10
N PHE A 195 11.38 -15.07 -15.85
CA PHE A 195 11.73 -13.74 -16.35
C PHE A 195 11.65 -13.58 -17.87
#